data_9181792d848022e8098574f8d5c9bd4d
#
_entry.id   9181792d848022e8098574f8d5c9bd4d
#
_cell.length_a   1.000
_cell.length_b   1.000
_cell.length_c   1.000
_cell.angle_alpha   90.00
_cell.angle_beta   90.00
_cell.angle_gamma   90.00
#
_symmetry.space_group_name_H-M   'P 1'
#
loop_
_entity.id
_entity.type
_entity.pdbx_description
1 polymer ?
#
loop_
_entity_poly.entity_id
_entity_poly.type
_entity_poly.pdbx_seq_one_letter_code
_entity_poly.pdbx_strand_id
1 'polypeptide(L)'
;MKLFGGPRYPEDIAKRIPPGQRLVKGWPVLQYGPIPRFNEAEWDFRVFGLVENEYTLSYAELKALGPVKVPADMHCVTGWTTLDNEWEGVPFRMLAERAGPKPEAAWVITHCEYGYTSNLSLQAMMDDDVLVAWANQGEQLAPEHGFPLRLVVPKRYAWKSAKWLRGLEFTDRNERGFWEVRGYHTHADPWRDERYSYEESRDSEAEP
;
A
#
# COMPACT_ATOMS: atom_id res chain seq x y z
N MET A 1 -23.61 19.85 19.91
CA MET A 1 -23.81 20.93 18.93
C MET A 1 -22.51 21.10 18.13
N LYS A 2 -22.40 20.47 16.96
CA LYS A 2 -21.21 20.58 16.07
C LYS A 2 -21.33 21.90 15.29
N LEU A 3 -20.61 22.93 15.72
CA LEU A 3 -20.68 24.30 15.21
C LEU A 3 -19.65 24.66 14.15
N PHE A 4 -18.94 23.68 13.56
CA PHE A 4 -18.03 23.94 12.43
C PHE A 4 -18.34 22.92 11.34
N GLY A 5 -19.07 23.36 10.32
CA GLY A 5 -19.19 22.61 9.07
C GLY A 5 -17.82 22.51 8.44
N GLY A 6 -17.34 21.29 8.20
CA GLY A 6 -16.13 21.04 7.41
C GLY A 6 -16.25 21.63 5.99
N PRO A 7 -15.18 21.67 5.23
CA PRO A 7 -15.18 22.18 3.86
C PRO A 7 -16.29 21.50 3.04
N ARG A 8 -17.10 22.29 2.34
CA ARG A 8 -18.12 21.76 1.42
C ARG A 8 -17.49 21.52 0.08
N TYR A 9 -17.47 20.29 -0.36
CA TYR A 9 -17.01 19.87 -1.68
C TYR A 9 -18.19 19.69 -2.64
N PRO A 10 -18.00 19.84 -3.96
CA PRO A 10 -18.96 19.35 -4.96
C PRO A 10 -19.28 17.87 -4.71
N GLU A 11 -20.47 17.42 -5.09
CA GLU A 11 -20.96 16.07 -4.74
C GLU A 11 -20.08 14.94 -5.28
N ASP A 12 -19.56 15.08 -6.49
CA ASP A 12 -18.63 14.16 -7.15
C ASP A 12 -17.29 14.03 -6.38
N ILE A 13 -16.79 15.14 -5.86
CA ILE A 13 -15.58 15.17 -5.03
C ILE A 13 -15.88 14.62 -3.63
N ALA A 14 -17.01 15.02 -3.03
CA ALA A 14 -17.39 14.60 -1.68
C ALA A 14 -17.51 13.07 -1.56
N LYS A 15 -17.99 12.38 -2.61
CA LYS A 15 -18.09 10.92 -2.67
C LYS A 15 -16.75 10.19 -2.67
N ARG A 16 -15.66 10.90 -2.94
CA ARG A 16 -14.29 10.37 -2.99
C ARG A 16 -13.47 10.71 -1.74
N ILE A 17 -14.07 11.38 -0.76
CA ILE A 17 -13.40 11.79 0.48
C ILE A 17 -14.01 10.99 1.65
N PRO A 18 -13.26 10.03 2.22
CA PRO A 18 -13.74 9.25 3.37
C PRO A 18 -14.07 10.12 4.59
N PRO A 19 -14.82 9.58 5.58
CA PRO A 19 -15.13 10.28 6.81
C PRO A 19 -13.90 10.84 7.52
N GLY A 20 -13.98 12.06 8.05
CA GLY A 20 -12.90 12.71 8.79
C GLY A 20 -11.69 13.16 7.95
N GLN A 21 -11.75 13.03 6.62
CA GLN A 21 -10.69 13.45 5.71
C GLN A 21 -10.91 14.86 5.17
N ARG A 22 -9.82 15.48 4.74
CA ARG A 22 -9.82 16.76 4.01
C ARG A 22 -9.00 16.62 2.72
N LEU A 23 -9.46 17.26 1.66
CA LEU A 23 -8.71 17.34 0.40
C LEU A 23 -7.47 18.22 0.59
N VAL A 24 -6.33 17.78 0.08
CA VAL A 24 -5.08 18.54 0.04
C VAL A 24 -4.56 18.65 -1.39
N LYS A 25 -3.76 19.68 -1.66
CA LYS A 25 -2.99 19.79 -2.90
C LYS A 25 -1.64 19.11 -2.69
N GLY A 26 -1.31 18.18 -3.58
CA GLY A 26 -0.14 17.32 -3.40
C GLY A 26 -0.34 16.34 -2.23
N TRP A 27 0.74 15.71 -1.79
CA TRP A 27 0.70 14.76 -0.68
C TRP A 27 1.83 15.04 0.32
N PRO A 28 1.49 15.17 1.60
CA PRO A 28 2.48 15.41 2.64
C PRO A 28 3.48 14.26 2.73
N VAL A 29 4.74 14.59 2.98
CA VAL A 29 5.77 13.58 3.28
C VAL A 29 5.64 13.16 4.74
N LEU A 30 5.27 11.90 4.96
CA LEU A 30 5.21 11.26 6.27
C LEU A 30 5.99 9.95 6.19
N GLN A 31 6.93 9.75 7.12
CA GLN A 31 7.76 8.55 7.15
C GLN A 31 8.30 8.29 8.55
N TYR A 32 8.72 7.05 8.77
CA TYR A 32 9.50 6.64 9.91
C TYR A 32 10.91 6.28 9.45
N GLY A 33 11.93 6.84 10.12
CA GLY A 33 13.32 6.62 9.76
C GLY A 33 13.83 7.46 8.58
N PRO A 34 15.08 7.24 8.18
CA PRO A 34 15.73 7.96 7.10
C PRO A 34 15.21 7.55 5.72
N ILE A 35 15.43 8.40 4.72
CA ILE A 35 15.21 8.05 3.31
C ILE A 35 16.38 7.16 2.85
N PRO A 36 16.13 5.96 2.30
CA PRO A 36 17.16 5.07 1.84
C PRO A 36 17.88 5.64 0.59
N ARG A 37 19.15 5.30 0.46
CA ARG A 37 19.88 5.54 -0.78
C ARG A 37 19.64 4.38 -1.73
N PHE A 38 19.23 4.68 -2.94
CA PHE A 38 19.09 3.68 -3.98
C PHE A 38 20.42 3.44 -4.68
N ASN A 39 20.82 2.16 -4.73
CA ASN A 39 21.92 1.68 -5.56
C ASN A 39 21.39 0.55 -6.45
N GLU A 40 21.18 0.83 -7.72
CA GLU A 40 20.56 -0.11 -8.65
C GLU A 40 21.34 -1.44 -8.77
N ALA A 41 22.67 -1.40 -8.64
CA ALA A 41 23.50 -2.60 -8.73
C ALA A 41 23.34 -3.56 -7.54
N GLU A 42 22.85 -3.08 -6.40
CA GLU A 42 22.66 -3.86 -5.17
C GLU A 42 21.18 -4.06 -4.84
N TRP A 43 20.29 -3.37 -5.55
CA TRP A 43 18.86 -3.42 -5.26
C TRP A 43 18.23 -4.66 -5.88
N ASP A 44 17.40 -5.30 -5.08
CA ASP A 44 16.57 -6.43 -5.49
C ASP A 44 15.15 -6.31 -4.95
N PHE A 45 14.24 -7.04 -5.57
CA PHE A 45 12.87 -7.21 -5.12
C PHE A 45 12.53 -8.70 -5.08
N ARG A 46 12.07 -9.20 -3.93
CA ARG A 46 11.82 -10.62 -3.70
C ARG A 46 10.34 -10.94 -3.59
N VAL A 47 9.93 -12.06 -4.16
CA VAL A 47 8.60 -12.67 -3.94
C VAL A 47 8.83 -14.08 -3.43
N PHE A 48 8.31 -14.38 -2.22
CA PHE A 48 8.66 -15.59 -1.50
C PHE A 48 7.56 -16.03 -0.49
N GLY A 49 7.81 -17.12 0.24
CA GLY A 49 6.93 -17.67 1.26
C GLY A 49 6.00 -18.77 0.73
N LEU A 50 4.72 -18.71 1.02
CA LEU A 50 3.75 -19.73 0.58
C LEU A 50 3.39 -19.56 -0.92
N VAL A 51 4.39 -19.79 -1.77
CA VAL A 51 4.28 -19.75 -3.25
C VAL A 51 4.92 -21.00 -3.84
N GLU A 52 4.54 -21.33 -5.09
CA GLU A 52 5.17 -22.42 -5.85
C GLU A 52 6.55 -22.02 -6.38
N ASN A 53 6.71 -20.75 -6.79
CA ASN A 53 7.91 -20.22 -7.42
C ASN A 53 8.36 -18.95 -6.71
N GLU A 54 9.33 -19.08 -5.82
CA GLU A 54 10.03 -17.92 -5.28
C GLU A 54 10.94 -17.32 -6.37
N TYR A 55 11.02 -15.99 -6.41
CA TYR A 55 11.91 -15.31 -7.36
C TYR A 55 12.38 -13.97 -6.83
N THR A 56 13.47 -13.52 -7.43
CA THR A 56 14.05 -12.20 -7.18
C THR A 56 14.18 -11.47 -8.53
N LEU A 57 13.94 -10.17 -8.52
CA LEU A 57 14.04 -9.30 -9.68
C LEU A 57 14.98 -8.14 -9.37
N SER A 58 15.84 -7.81 -10.34
CA SER A 58 16.48 -6.50 -10.37
C SER A 58 15.46 -5.39 -10.69
N TYR A 59 15.83 -4.14 -10.48
CA TYR A 59 14.98 -3.01 -10.82
C TYR A 59 14.60 -2.96 -12.31
N ALA A 60 15.58 -3.26 -13.17
CA ALA A 60 15.36 -3.31 -14.62
C ALA A 60 14.39 -4.43 -15.02
N GLU A 61 14.55 -5.64 -14.46
CA GLU A 61 13.64 -6.77 -14.72
C GLU A 61 12.22 -6.48 -14.23
N LEU A 62 12.07 -5.88 -13.04
CA LEU A 62 10.76 -5.47 -12.55
C LEU A 62 10.08 -4.49 -13.50
N LYS A 63 10.78 -3.47 -13.96
CA LYS A 63 10.25 -2.48 -14.92
C LYS A 63 9.89 -3.06 -16.27
N ALA A 64 10.52 -4.17 -16.68
CA ALA A 64 10.26 -4.85 -17.93
C ALA A 64 9.00 -5.76 -17.90
N LEU A 65 8.37 -5.97 -16.76
CA LEU A 65 7.20 -6.86 -16.61
C LEU A 65 5.90 -6.36 -17.24
N GLY A 66 5.89 -5.25 -17.94
CA GLY A 66 4.68 -4.69 -18.55
C GLY A 66 3.94 -3.75 -17.60
N PRO A 67 4.43 -2.52 -17.45
CA PRO A 67 3.82 -1.53 -16.57
C PRO A 67 2.44 -1.11 -17.05
N VAL A 68 1.58 -0.78 -16.09
CA VAL A 68 0.26 -0.19 -16.32
C VAL A 68 0.18 1.16 -15.62
N LYS A 69 -0.79 1.99 -16.06
CA LYS A 69 -1.18 3.21 -15.38
C LYS A 69 -2.53 3.01 -14.71
N VAL A 70 -2.59 3.30 -13.42
CA VAL A 70 -3.80 3.13 -12.61
C VAL A 70 -4.17 4.47 -11.96
N PRO A 71 -5.34 5.05 -12.28
CA PRO A 71 -5.85 6.19 -11.55
C PRO A 71 -6.35 5.75 -10.17
N ALA A 72 -5.85 6.36 -9.11
CA ALA A 72 -6.30 6.04 -7.76
C ALA A 72 -6.08 7.19 -6.79
N ASP A 73 -7.03 7.35 -5.86
CA ASP A 73 -6.94 8.29 -4.77
C ASP A 73 -6.07 7.73 -3.63
N MET A 74 -5.56 8.61 -2.78
CA MET A 74 -4.80 8.19 -1.61
C MET A 74 -5.36 8.86 -0.35
N HIS A 75 -5.58 8.05 0.69
CA HIS A 75 -6.16 8.47 1.96
C HIS A 75 -5.19 8.20 3.11
N CYS A 76 -4.84 9.21 3.89
CA CYS A 76 -3.94 9.04 5.02
C CYS A 76 -4.71 9.03 6.36
N VAL A 77 -4.31 8.14 7.26
CA VAL A 77 -4.88 8.07 8.62
C VAL A 77 -4.80 9.41 9.38
N THR A 78 -3.86 10.28 9.02
CA THR A 78 -3.73 11.62 9.60
C THR A 78 -4.75 12.64 9.09
N GLY A 79 -5.75 12.19 8.30
CA GLY A 79 -6.93 12.98 7.95
C GLY A 79 -6.82 13.80 6.67
N TRP A 80 -6.00 13.37 5.69
CA TRP A 80 -5.94 14.00 4.38
C TRP A 80 -6.14 13.02 3.24
N THR A 81 -6.69 13.53 2.15
CA THR A 81 -6.91 12.82 0.89
C THR A 81 -6.28 13.61 -0.25
N THR A 82 -5.62 12.93 -1.17
CA THR A 82 -5.23 13.44 -2.47
C THR A 82 -5.93 12.63 -3.57
N LEU A 83 -6.52 13.33 -4.53
CA LEU A 83 -7.31 12.75 -5.62
C LEU A 83 -6.51 12.74 -6.92
N ASP A 84 -7.03 11.96 -7.88
CA ASP A 84 -6.57 11.97 -9.28
C ASP A 84 -5.08 11.63 -9.45
N ASN A 85 -4.53 10.79 -8.57
CA ASN A 85 -3.19 10.27 -8.80
C ASN A 85 -3.22 9.24 -9.94
N GLU A 86 -2.32 9.36 -10.90
CA GLU A 86 -2.05 8.34 -11.91
C GLU A 86 -0.75 7.64 -11.55
N TRP A 87 -0.87 6.42 -11.03
CA TRP A 87 0.26 5.59 -10.64
C TRP A 87 0.74 4.73 -11.80
N GLU A 88 2.05 4.61 -11.96
CA GLU A 88 2.66 3.71 -12.94
C GLU A 88 3.51 2.66 -12.25
N GLY A 89 3.26 1.40 -12.60
CA GLY A 89 3.94 0.26 -11.99
C GLY A 89 3.45 -1.07 -12.51
N VAL A 90 3.82 -2.15 -11.83
CA VAL A 90 3.39 -3.52 -12.14
C VAL A 90 2.21 -3.89 -11.26
N PRO A 91 1.09 -4.43 -11.80
CA PRO A 91 -0.01 -4.95 -11.00
C PRO A 91 0.48 -6.04 -10.04
N PHE A 92 0.04 -5.97 -8.77
CA PHE A 92 0.35 -7.04 -7.80
C PHE A 92 -0.09 -8.41 -8.31
N ARG A 93 -1.27 -8.50 -8.92
CA ARG A 93 -1.80 -9.75 -9.49
C ARG A 93 -0.81 -10.44 -10.43
N MET A 94 -0.13 -9.68 -11.29
CA MET A 94 0.89 -10.24 -12.20
C MET A 94 2.07 -10.86 -11.44
N LEU A 95 2.52 -10.22 -10.37
CA LEU A 95 3.58 -10.74 -9.51
C LEU A 95 3.12 -12.01 -8.78
N ALA A 96 1.89 -12.01 -8.25
CA ALA A 96 1.28 -13.15 -7.58
C ALA A 96 1.08 -14.34 -8.53
N GLU A 97 0.51 -14.13 -9.72
CA GLU A 97 0.30 -15.19 -10.72
C GLU A 97 1.62 -15.85 -11.14
N ARG A 98 2.70 -15.06 -11.29
CA ARG A 98 4.04 -15.59 -11.57
C ARG A 98 4.59 -16.42 -10.41
N ALA A 99 4.31 -16.04 -9.17
CA ALA A 99 4.73 -16.76 -7.97
C ALA A 99 3.93 -18.05 -7.75
N GLY A 100 2.63 -18.06 -8.11
CA GLY A 100 1.71 -19.14 -7.83
C GLY A 100 1.45 -19.32 -6.35
N PRO A 101 0.65 -18.44 -5.69
CA PRO A 101 0.34 -18.59 -4.28
C PRO A 101 -0.26 -19.97 -3.98
N LYS A 102 0.25 -20.62 -2.94
CA LYS A 102 -0.30 -21.90 -2.47
C LYS A 102 -1.70 -21.69 -1.89
N PRO A 103 -2.54 -22.75 -1.85
CA PRO A 103 -3.91 -22.64 -1.35
C PRO A 103 -4.02 -22.10 0.09
N GLU A 104 -2.99 -22.30 0.91
CA GLU A 104 -2.91 -21.85 2.29
C GLU A 104 -2.55 -20.36 2.41
N ALA A 105 -2.03 -19.73 1.36
CA ALA A 105 -1.65 -18.32 1.36
C ALA A 105 -2.88 -17.43 1.49
N ALA A 106 -3.05 -16.78 2.62
CA ALA A 106 -4.18 -15.90 2.93
C ALA A 106 -3.75 -14.44 3.11
N TRP A 107 -2.47 -14.20 3.41
CA TRP A 107 -1.92 -12.89 3.71
C TRP A 107 -0.64 -12.61 2.93
N VAL A 108 -0.34 -11.32 2.81
CA VAL A 108 0.91 -10.82 2.23
C VAL A 108 1.53 -9.86 3.22
N ILE A 109 2.79 -10.13 3.58
CA ILE A 109 3.63 -9.21 4.35
C ILE A 109 4.52 -8.47 3.37
N THR A 110 4.45 -7.14 3.40
CA THR A 110 5.34 -6.29 2.63
C THR A 110 6.62 -6.06 3.42
N HIS A 111 7.77 -6.30 2.82
CA HIS A 111 9.08 -6.02 3.40
C HIS A 111 9.68 -4.78 2.73
N CYS A 112 10.09 -3.81 3.53
CA CYS A 112 10.65 -2.56 3.06
C CYS A 112 12.02 -2.30 3.65
N GLU A 113 12.70 -1.27 3.17
CA GLU A 113 13.97 -0.83 3.75
C GLU A 113 13.83 -0.57 5.26
N TYR A 114 14.93 -0.78 5.97
CA TYR A 114 15.05 -0.59 7.44
C TYR A 114 14.06 -1.42 8.28
N GLY A 115 13.57 -2.54 7.75
CA GLY A 115 12.70 -3.47 8.47
C GLY A 115 11.26 -2.96 8.67
N TYR A 116 10.82 -1.96 7.91
CA TYR A 116 9.40 -1.63 7.90
C TYR A 116 8.61 -2.74 7.21
N THR A 117 7.49 -3.13 7.81
CA THR A 117 6.56 -4.14 7.28
C THR A 117 5.13 -3.64 7.35
N SER A 118 4.27 -4.18 6.50
CA SER A 118 2.81 -4.03 6.61
C SER A 118 2.14 -5.33 6.16
N ASN A 119 1.07 -5.70 6.82
CA ASN A 119 0.26 -6.88 6.49
C ASN A 119 -0.95 -6.48 5.65
N LEU A 120 -1.33 -7.32 4.70
CA LEU A 120 -2.53 -7.16 3.87
C LEU A 120 -3.11 -8.54 3.58
N SER A 121 -4.44 -8.67 3.55
CA SER A 121 -5.04 -9.91 3.07
C SER A 121 -4.72 -10.12 1.60
N LEU A 122 -4.46 -11.38 1.20
CA LEU A 122 -4.22 -11.71 -0.20
C LEU A 122 -5.40 -11.29 -1.08
N GLN A 123 -6.64 -11.44 -0.57
CA GLN A 123 -7.85 -11.00 -1.26
C GLN A 123 -7.80 -9.50 -1.61
N ALA A 124 -7.46 -8.63 -0.65
CA ALA A 124 -7.37 -7.19 -0.89
C ALA A 124 -6.22 -6.82 -1.84
N MET A 125 -5.13 -7.59 -1.81
CA MET A 125 -3.99 -7.39 -2.71
C MET A 125 -4.31 -7.78 -4.16
N MET A 126 -5.24 -8.72 -4.37
CA MET A 126 -5.65 -9.17 -5.71
C MET A 126 -6.61 -8.20 -6.42
N ASP A 127 -6.94 -7.06 -5.82
CA ASP A 127 -7.72 -6.03 -6.49
C ASP A 127 -6.98 -5.46 -7.71
N ASP A 128 -7.71 -5.09 -8.76
CA ASP A 128 -7.15 -4.65 -10.05
C ASP A 128 -6.42 -3.30 -9.97
N ASP A 129 -6.67 -2.51 -8.90
CA ASP A 129 -6.06 -1.21 -8.66
C ASP A 129 -4.82 -1.27 -7.73
N VAL A 130 -4.43 -2.48 -7.30
CA VAL A 130 -3.23 -2.67 -6.46
C VAL A 130 -1.99 -2.90 -7.33
N LEU A 131 -0.98 -2.07 -7.11
CA LEU A 131 0.26 -2.15 -7.89
C LEU A 131 1.50 -1.82 -7.07
N VAL A 132 2.62 -2.28 -7.59
CA VAL A 132 3.96 -1.92 -7.15
C VAL A 132 4.46 -0.81 -8.06
N ALA A 133 4.49 0.43 -7.55
CA ALA A 133 4.66 1.65 -8.34
C ALA A 133 6.05 2.26 -8.21
N TRP A 134 6.54 2.85 -9.29
CA TRP A 134 7.78 3.65 -9.35
C TRP A 134 7.57 5.08 -9.85
N ALA A 135 6.36 5.40 -10.35
CA ALA A 135 6.05 6.75 -10.84
C ALA A 135 4.62 7.17 -10.45
N ASN A 136 4.40 8.48 -10.42
CA ASN A 136 3.11 9.10 -10.20
C ASN A 136 3.01 10.34 -11.10
N GLN A 137 1.85 10.56 -11.74
CA GLN A 137 1.60 11.67 -12.68
C GLN A 137 2.64 11.74 -13.84
N GLY A 138 3.11 10.57 -14.30
CA GLY A 138 4.12 10.47 -15.36
C GLY A 138 5.55 10.78 -14.94
N GLU A 139 5.79 11.12 -13.67
CA GLU A 139 7.12 11.40 -13.12
C GLU A 139 7.57 10.29 -12.16
N GLN A 140 8.87 10.01 -12.19
CA GLN A 140 9.47 9.07 -11.23
C GLN A 140 9.21 9.54 -9.80
N LEU A 141 8.90 8.63 -8.90
CA LEU A 141 8.71 8.94 -7.48
C LEU A 141 9.94 9.65 -6.90
N ALA A 142 9.70 10.70 -6.13
CA ALA A 142 10.75 11.29 -5.31
C ALA A 142 11.19 10.31 -4.20
N PRO A 143 12.44 10.36 -3.74
CA PRO A 143 12.95 9.46 -2.69
C PRO A 143 12.05 9.42 -1.45
N GLU A 144 11.57 10.57 -0.97
CA GLU A 144 10.68 10.70 0.18
C GLU A 144 9.27 10.13 -0.06
N HIS A 145 8.87 9.94 -1.32
CA HIS A 145 7.61 9.33 -1.73
C HIS A 145 7.71 7.84 -2.05
N GLY A 146 8.90 7.25 -1.88
CA GLY A 146 9.09 5.81 -1.92
C GLY A 146 9.93 5.29 -3.09
N PHE A 147 10.64 6.16 -3.86
CA PHE A 147 11.59 5.69 -4.86
C PHE A 147 12.63 4.73 -4.24
N PRO A 148 13.00 3.61 -4.88
CA PRO A 148 12.69 3.21 -6.25
C PRO A 148 11.30 2.57 -6.42
N LEU A 149 10.70 2.08 -5.33
CA LEU A 149 9.49 1.26 -5.40
C LEU A 149 8.62 1.46 -4.17
N ARG A 150 7.31 1.56 -4.38
CA ARG A 150 6.31 1.53 -3.31
C ARG A 150 5.13 0.65 -3.66
N LEU A 151 4.44 0.16 -2.65
CA LEU A 151 3.13 -0.42 -2.84
C LEU A 151 2.07 0.70 -2.94
N VAL A 152 1.03 0.47 -3.73
CA VAL A 152 -0.19 1.29 -3.80
C VAL A 152 -1.39 0.37 -3.60
N VAL A 153 -2.15 0.61 -2.53
CA VAL A 153 -3.40 -0.10 -2.19
C VAL A 153 -4.48 0.94 -1.94
N PRO A 154 -5.20 1.37 -2.97
CA PRO A 154 -6.08 2.55 -2.90
C PRO A 154 -7.21 2.45 -1.87
N LYS A 155 -7.73 1.24 -1.65
CA LYS A 155 -8.84 0.97 -0.71
C LYS A 155 -8.40 0.87 0.76
N ARG A 156 -7.14 1.20 1.05
CA ARG A 156 -6.59 1.17 2.41
C ARG A 156 -5.92 2.49 2.75
N TYR A 157 -5.87 2.82 4.03
CA TYR A 157 -5.08 3.95 4.48
C TYR A 157 -3.62 3.84 4.04
N ALA A 158 -3.01 4.97 3.72
CA ALA A 158 -1.71 5.08 3.03
C ALA A 158 -0.52 4.40 3.72
N TRP A 159 -0.61 4.05 5.01
CA TRP A 159 0.46 3.26 5.65
C TRP A 159 0.53 1.82 5.13
N LYS A 160 -0.58 1.29 4.57
CA LYS A 160 -0.62 0.01 3.86
C LYS A 160 0.05 0.10 2.49
N SER A 161 0.12 1.29 1.91
CA SER A 161 0.86 1.59 0.67
C SER A 161 2.33 1.85 0.99
N ALA A 162 3.03 0.81 1.45
CA ALA A 162 4.37 0.87 2.02
C ALA A 162 5.42 1.42 1.04
N LYS A 163 6.29 2.34 1.52
CA LYS A 163 7.37 2.94 0.75
C LYS A 163 8.64 2.08 0.81
N TRP A 164 9.50 2.23 -0.21
CA TRP A 164 10.81 1.58 -0.28
C TRP A 164 10.71 0.05 -0.21
N LEU A 165 9.78 -0.46 -0.98
CA LEU A 165 9.43 -1.88 -1.01
C LEU A 165 10.59 -2.73 -1.55
N ARG A 166 10.89 -3.84 -0.86
CA ARG A 166 11.94 -4.80 -1.18
C ARG A 166 11.42 -6.22 -1.36
N GLY A 167 10.22 -6.52 -0.86
CA GLY A 167 9.69 -7.88 -1.03
C GLY A 167 8.25 -8.04 -0.62
N LEU A 168 7.68 -9.15 -1.08
CA LEU A 168 6.35 -9.64 -0.78
C LEU A 168 6.47 -11.07 -0.28
N GLU A 169 6.06 -11.31 0.95
CA GLU A 169 6.01 -12.62 1.57
C GLU A 169 4.57 -13.11 1.64
N PHE A 170 4.28 -14.25 1.06
CA PHE A 170 2.99 -14.90 1.15
C PHE A 170 2.95 -15.82 2.37
N THR A 171 1.92 -15.69 3.21
CA THR A 171 1.79 -16.43 4.48
C THR A 171 0.36 -16.86 4.73
N ASP A 172 0.18 -17.85 5.59
CA ASP A 172 -1.14 -18.35 6.06
C ASP A 172 -1.69 -17.54 7.24
N ARG A 173 -0.88 -16.67 7.85
CA ARG A 173 -1.21 -15.96 9.08
C ARG A 173 -1.17 -14.45 8.92
N ASN A 174 -2.07 -13.77 9.65
CA ASN A 174 -2.07 -12.34 9.80
C ASN A 174 -0.96 -11.89 10.76
N GLU A 175 0.24 -11.67 10.24
CA GLU A 175 1.34 -11.13 11.04
C GLU A 175 1.31 -9.61 10.99
N ARG A 176 1.02 -8.98 12.14
CA ARG A 176 0.93 -7.53 12.25
C ARG A 176 2.24 -6.85 11.87
N GLY A 177 2.16 -5.90 10.95
CA GLY A 177 3.30 -5.11 10.50
C GLY A 177 3.69 -3.99 11.48
N PHE A 178 4.56 -3.10 11.01
CA PHE A 178 5.20 -2.07 11.83
C PHE A 178 4.21 -1.17 12.58
N TRP A 179 3.17 -0.65 11.91
CA TRP A 179 2.19 0.23 12.54
C TRP A 179 1.10 -0.56 13.27
N GLU A 180 0.74 -1.73 12.76
CA GLU A 180 -0.29 -2.59 13.36
C GLU A 180 0.11 -3.08 14.76
N VAL A 181 1.39 -3.46 14.99
CA VAL A 181 1.88 -3.78 16.35
C VAL A 181 1.94 -2.56 17.27
N ARG A 182 1.83 -1.37 16.72
CA ARG A 182 1.79 -0.09 17.46
C ARG A 182 0.37 0.45 17.65
N GLY A 183 -0.63 -0.39 17.40
CA GLY A 183 -2.04 -0.10 17.67
C GLY A 183 -2.84 0.44 16.49
N TYR A 184 -2.32 0.34 15.25
CA TYR A 184 -3.12 0.63 14.06
C TYR A 184 -3.94 -0.57 13.61
N HIS A 185 -5.00 -0.30 12.86
CA HIS A 185 -5.97 -1.30 12.41
C HIS A 185 -5.41 -2.26 11.35
N THR A 186 -5.71 -3.56 11.45
CA THR A 186 -5.24 -4.58 10.51
C THR A 186 -5.72 -4.34 9.08
N HIS A 187 -7.02 -4.04 8.86
CA HIS A 187 -7.57 -3.85 7.53
C HIS A 187 -7.40 -2.42 7.01
N ALA A 188 -7.54 -1.41 7.88
CA ALA A 188 -7.24 -0.02 7.55
C ALA A 188 -8.14 0.58 6.44
N ASP A 189 -9.43 0.26 6.42
CA ASP A 189 -10.39 0.81 5.47
C ASP A 189 -10.73 2.27 5.82
N PRO A 190 -10.42 3.25 4.94
CA PRO A 190 -10.69 4.66 5.20
C PRO A 190 -12.18 5.00 5.19
N TRP A 191 -13.02 4.23 4.47
CA TRP A 191 -14.46 4.48 4.41
C TRP A 191 -15.19 4.00 5.64
N ARG A 192 -14.63 3.02 6.36
CA ARG A 192 -15.10 2.54 7.66
C ARG A 192 -14.44 3.26 8.83
N ASP A 193 -13.53 4.20 8.54
CA ASP A 193 -12.71 4.94 9.52
C ASP A 193 -11.86 4.02 10.43
N GLU A 194 -11.40 2.90 9.90
CA GLU A 194 -10.61 1.87 10.59
C GLU A 194 -9.18 2.34 10.84
N ARG A 195 -8.98 3.10 11.91
CA ARG A 195 -7.68 3.71 12.25
C ARG A 195 -6.88 2.90 13.25
N TYR A 196 -7.54 2.36 14.28
CA TYR A 196 -6.86 1.80 15.44
C TYR A 196 -7.34 0.38 15.77
N SER A 197 -6.45 -0.44 16.32
CA SER A 197 -6.70 -1.84 16.62
C SER A 197 -7.78 -2.06 17.68
N TYR A 198 -8.04 -1.11 18.57
CA TYR A 198 -9.13 -1.22 19.55
C TYR A 198 -10.53 -1.15 18.91
N GLU A 199 -10.60 -0.78 17.63
CA GLU A 199 -11.83 -0.75 16.83
C GLU A 199 -12.08 -2.11 16.13
N GLU A 200 -11.09 -3.01 16.14
CA GLU A 200 -11.21 -4.35 15.55
C GLU A 200 -12.16 -5.22 16.38
N SER A 201 -13.15 -5.84 15.72
CA SER A 201 -13.91 -6.92 16.34
C SER A 201 -13.04 -8.18 16.43
N ARG A 202 -13.32 -9.07 17.40
CA ARG A 202 -12.60 -10.35 17.50
C ARG A 202 -12.71 -11.22 16.24
N ASP A 203 -13.76 -10.98 15.44
CA ASP A 203 -14.00 -11.69 14.19
C ASP A 203 -13.18 -11.12 13.02
N SER A 204 -12.74 -9.86 13.08
CA SER A 204 -11.93 -9.23 12.04
C SER A 204 -10.47 -9.68 11.99
N GLU A 205 -9.97 -10.37 13.04
CA GLU A 205 -8.62 -10.94 13.04
C GLU A 205 -8.54 -12.26 12.25
N ALA A 206 -9.67 -12.90 11.99
CA ALA A 206 -9.78 -14.19 11.34
C ALA A 206 -10.21 -14.13 9.86
N GLU A 207 -10.73 -13.01 9.38
CA GLU A 207 -11.10 -12.85 7.97
C GLU A 207 -9.88 -12.45 7.14
N PRO A 208 -9.52 -13.29 6.13
CA PRO A 208 -8.49 -12.96 5.16
C PRO A 208 -8.89 -11.84 4.18
#